data_63d0fda5e05d65196b2cdca424b7ac62
#
_entry.id   63d0fda5e05d65196b2cdca424b7ac62
#
_cell.length_a   1.000
_cell.length_b   1.000
_cell.length_c   1.000
_cell.angle_alpha   90.00
_cell.angle_beta   90.00
_cell.angle_gamma   90.00
#
_symmetry.space_group_name_H-M   'P 1'
#
loop_
_entity.id
_entity.type
_entity.pdbx_description
1 polymer ?
#
loop_
_entity_poly.entity_id
_entity_poly.type
_entity_poly.pdbx_seq_one_letter_code
_entity_poly.pdbx_strand_id
1 'polypeptide(L)'
;MPWIEKHRPKIVYDIKGQDLAIAKIKRFFAEFNNPRIKRKQKKALILYGPPGTGKTSLAHALANETNSEIFELNASDLRNKEKLKEILRPAMEQKSLMRKNKIIFIDEVDGISDADRGGLTELISLIQFSNYPIIITANDIWSKKLSSLRKISELIQLKEVNYSTIRDIMISILKKENLFVNNNILVDIATKSKGDVSAAINDLQTISKIKDPSTTIFDERNKEPDIFSILKKLFKDKPTNETLRLFDSLNMPID
;
A
#
# COMPACT_ATOMS: atom_id res chain seq x y z
N MET A 1 -10.85 2.58 18.39
CA MET A 1 -10.41 1.84 17.20
C MET A 1 -9.92 2.87 16.16
N PRO A 2 -8.78 2.67 15.49
CA PRO A 2 -8.32 3.56 14.42
C PRO A 2 -9.33 3.56 13.25
N TRP A 3 -9.58 4.74 12.68
CA TRP A 3 -10.55 4.87 11.58
C TRP A 3 -10.10 4.17 10.31
N ILE A 4 -8.79 4.04 10.07
CA ILE A 4 -8.26 3.27 8.95
C ILE A 4 -8.77 1.84 8.97
N GLU A 5 -8.83 1.20 10.14
CA GLU A 5 -9.31 -0.18 10.26
C GLU A 5 -10.84 -0.24 10.32
N LYS A 6 -11.48 0.68 11.07
CA LYS A 6 -12.94 0.72 11.20
C LYS A 6 -13.64 0.93 9.85
N HIS A 7 -13.05 1.76 8.97
CA HIS A 7 -13.61 2.11 7.67
C HIS A 7 -12.87 1.45 6.50
N ARG A 8 -12.06 0.40 6.78
CA ARG A 8 -11.39 -0.36 5.73
C ARG A 8 -12.42 -0.88 4.71
N PRO A 9 -12.22 -0.66 3.41
CA PRO A 9 -13.08 -1.20 2.35
C PRO A 9 -13.28 -2.71 2.50
N LYS A 10 -14.52 -3.17 2.44
CA LYS A 10 -14.86 -4.59 2.56
C LYS A 10 -14.99 -5.28 1.21
N ILE A 11 -15.30 -4.53 0.17
CA ILE A 11 -15.41 -5.00 -1.22
C ILE A 11 -14.53 -4.13 -2.12
N VAL A 12 -14.08 -4.69 -3.21
CA VAL A 12 -13.16 -4.03 -4.16
C VAL A 12 -13.76 -2.76 -4.74
N TYR A 13 -15.08 -2.70 -4.90
CA TYR A 13 -15.79 -1.52 -5.43
C TYR A 13 -15.74 -0.29 -4.51
N ASP A 14 -15.53 -0.50 -3.21
CA ASP A 14 -15.40 0.60 -2.25
C ASP A 14 -14.04 1.32 -2.34
N ILE A 15 -13.08 0.72 -3.04
CA ILE A 15 -11.75 1.31 -3.24
C ILE A 15 -11.81 2.29 -4.39
N LYS A 16 -11.62 3.57 -4.09
CA LYS A 16 -11.76 4.67 -5.06
C LYS A 16 -10.43 5.04 -5.70
N GLY A 17 -10.49 5.47 -6.97
CA GLY A 17 -9.32 5.97 -7.69
C GLY A 17 -8.38 4.90 -8.25
N GLN A 18 -8.76 3.61 -8.21
CA GLN A 18 -7.92 2.49 -8.66
C GLN A 18 -8.61 1.58 -9.72
N ASP A 19 -9.55 2.12 -10.49
CA ASP A 19 -10.42 1.34 -11.39
C ASP A 19 -9.65 0.46 -12.38
N LEU A 20 -8.56 0.98 -12.98
CA LEU A 20 -7.72 0.22 -13.91
C LEU A 20 -6.97 -0.93 -13.21
N ALA A 21 -6.47 -0.70 -12.01
CA ALA A 21 -5.81 -1.72 -11.22
C ALA A 21 -6.80 -2.82 -10.83
N ILE A 22 -7.98 -2.44 -10.37
CA ILE A 22 -9.09 -3.34 -10.02
C ILE A 22 -9.47 -4.23 -11.22
N ALA A 23 -9.63 -3.65 -12.41
CA ALA A 23 -9.94 -4.42 -13.61
C ALA A 23 -8.87 -5.47 -13.94
N LYS A 24 -7.58 -5.10 -13.83
CA LYS A 24 -6.47 -6.03 -14.04
C LYS A 24 -6.44 -7.16 -13.00
N ILE A 25 -6.69 -6.84 -11.73
CA ILE A 25 -6.75 -7.84 -10.66
C ILE A 25 -7.89 -8.82 -10.90
N LYS A 26 -9.09 -8.34 -11.22
CA LYS A 26 -10.23 -9.21 -11.54
C LYS A 26 -9.94 -10.13 -12.71
N ARG A 27 -9.27 -9.62 -13.76
CA ARG A 27 -8.82 -10.45 -14.89
C ARG A 27 -7.84 -11.53 -14.43
N PHE A 28 -6.81 -11.17 -13.65
CA PHE A 28 -5.85 -12.13 -13.12
C PHE A 28 -6.54 -13.29 -12.37
N PHE A 29 -7.49 -12.97 -11.49
CA PHE A 29 -8.22 -13.99 -10.72
C PHE A 29 -9.15 -14.84 -11.59
N ALA A 30 -9.82 -14.25 -12.58
CA ALA A 30 -10.65 -14.97 -13.52
C ALA A 30 -9.81 -15.98 -14.35
N GLU A 31 -8.64 -15.55 -14.80
CA GLU A 31 -7.70 -16.39 -15.53
C GLU A 31 -7.11 -17.49 -14.62
N PHE A 32 -6.74 -17.15 -13.38
CA PHE A 32 -6.20 -18.11 -12.41
C PHE A 32 -7.18 -19.27 -12.13
N ASN A 33 -8.46 -18.98 -12.08
CA ASN A 33 -9.52 -19.97 -11.86
C ASN A 33 -9.90 -20.75 -13.12
N ASN A 34 -9.40 -20.38 -14.30
CA ASN A 34 -9.71 -21.06 -15.55
C ASN A 34 -8.78 -22.26 -15.79
N PRO A 35 -9.29 -23.51 -15.78
CA PRO A 35 -8.46 -24.71 -15.94
C PRO A 35 -7.69 -24.77 -17.26
N ARG A 36 -8.21 -24.12 -18.32
CA ARG A 36 -7.60 -24.11 -19.66
C ARG A 36 -6.36 -23.24 -19.76
N ILE A 37 -6.26 -22.22 -18.91
CA ILE A 37 -5.20 -21.19 -18.93
C ILE A 37 -4.18 -21.43 -17.82
N LYS A 38 -4.57 -22.04 -16.71
CA LYS A 38 -3.82 -22.20 -15.46
C LYS A 38 -2.36 -22.65 -15.61
N ARG A 39 -2.03 -23.44 -16.62
CA ARG A 39 -0.65 -23.95 -16.83
C ARG A 39 0.35 -22.90 -17.34
N LYS A 40 -0.12 -21.83 -17.98
CA LYS A 40 0.72 -20.78 -18.58
C LYS A 40 0.71 -19.46 -17.81
N GLN A 41 -0.13 -19.35 -16.78
CA GLN A 41 -0.35 -18.12 -16.06
C GLN A 41 0.64 -17.93 -14.92
N LYS A 42 0.98 -16.67 -14.66
CA LYS A 42 1.71 -16.26 -13.46
C LYS A 42 0.85 -16.51 -12.22
N LYS A 43 1.46 -17.06 -11.17
CA LYS A 43 0.75 -17.42 -9.93
C LYS A 43 0.72 -16.30 -8.90
N ALA A 44 1.56 -15.28 -9.11
CA ALA A 44 1.64 -14.11 -8.24
C ALA A 44 1.35 -12.83 -9.01
N LEU A 45 0.72 -11.89 -8.33
CA LEU A 45 0.62 -10.50 -8.75
C LEU A 45 1.28 -9.59 -7.72
N ILE A 46 1.91 -8.51 -8.17
CA ILE A 46 2.51 -7.49 -7.32
C ILE A 46 1.70 -6.20 -7.47
N LEU A 47 1.10 -5.76 -6.37
CA LEU A 47 0.50 -4.43 -6.23
C LEU A 47 1.58 -3.47 -5.78
N TYR A 48 1.95 -2.50 -6.61
CA TYR A 48 3.00 -1.55 -6.26
C TYR A 48 2.57 -0.11 -6.48
N GLY A 49 3.18 0.80 -5.74
CA GLY A 49 2.90 2.23 -5.80
C GLY A 49 3.08 2.92 -4.45
N PRO A 50 2.87 4.24 -4.39
CA PRO A 50 3.09 5.03 -3.19
C PRO A 50 2.35 4.48 -1.96
N PRO A 51 2.81 4.81 -0.73
CA PRO A 51 2.10 4.45 0.49
C PRO A 51 0.70 5.06 0.52
N GLY A 52 -0.21 4.43 1.27
CA GLY A 52 -1.59 4.90 1.44
C GLY A 52 -2.49 4.85 0.21
N THR A 53 -2.07 4.21 -0.90
CA THR A 53 -2.88 4.06 -2.12
C THR A 53 -3.89 2.91 -2.06
N GLY A 54 -3.92 2.16 -0.94
CA GLY A 54 -4.89 1.09 -0.70
C GLY A 54 -4.43 -0.31 -1.09
N LYS A 55 -3.12 -0.57 -1.25
CA LYS A 55 -2.57 -1.90 -1.62
C LYS A 55 -3.07 -3.02 -0.71
N THR A 56 -2.83 -2.90 0.59
CA THR A 56 -3.27 -3.87 1.61
C THR A 56 -4.80 -3.97 1.68
N SER A 57 -5.49 -2.83 1.64
CA SER A 57 -6.96 -2.80 1.64
C SER A 57 -7.57 -3.53 0.43
N LEU A 58 -6.92 -3.44 -0.73
CA LEU A 58 -7.35 -4.10 -1.95
C LEU A 58 -7.22 -5.63 -1.86
N ALA A 59 -6.13 -6.12 -1.26
CA ALA A 59 -5.95 -7.56 -1.03
C ALA A 59 -7.05 -8.13 -0.10
N HIS A 60 -7.35 -7.44 1.00
CA HIS A 60 -8.41 -7.85 1.93
C HIS A 60 -9.82 -7.76 1.31
N ALA A 61 -10.11 -6.66 0.60
CA ALA A 61 -11.41 -6.49 -0.08
C ALA A 61 -11.64 -7.58 -1.13
N LEU A 62 -10.60 -7.96 -1.87
CA LEU A 62 -10.65 -9.04 -2.85
C LEU A 62 -10.90 -10.40 -2.19
N ALA A 63 -10.21 -10.70 -1.08
CA ALA A 63 -10.43 -11.94 -0.34
C ALA A 63 -11.88 -12.04 0.17
N ASN A 64 -12.44 -10.95 0.65
CA ASN A 64 -13.84 -10.89 1.07
C ASN A 64 -14.81 -11.10 -0.12
N GLU A 65 -14.58 -10.39 -1.24
CA GLU A 65 -15.45 -10.49 -2.44
C GLU A 65 -15.43 -11.90 -3.05
N THR A 66 -14.27 -12.57 -3.03
CA THR A 66 -14.11 -13.94 -3.55
C THR A 66 -14.42 -15.03 -2.53
N ASN A 67 -14.88 -14.67 -1.34
CA ASN A 67 -15.08 -15.59 -0.20
C ASN A 67 -13.87 -16.49 0.05
N SER A 68 -12.68 -15.91 -0.05
CA SER A 68 -11.40 -16.60 0.15
C SER A 68 -10.88 -16.39 1.57
N GLU A 69 -10.21 -17.41 2.10
CA GLU A 69 -9.37 -17.26 3.29
C GLU A 69 -8.10 -16.50 2.89
N ILE A 70 -7.74 -15.46 3.62
CA ILE A 70 -6.47 -14.75 3.43
C ILE A 70 -5.44 -15.27 4.43
N PHE A 71 -4.30 -15.70 3.91
CA PHE A 71 -3.13 -16.06 4.70
C PHE A 71 -2.09 -14.96 4.52
N GLU A 72 -1.92 -14.14 5.54
CA GLU A 72 -1.11 -12.92 5.49
C GLU A 72 0.25 -13.12 6.14
N LEU A 73 1.29 -12.63 5.47
CA LEU A 73 2.68 -12.56 5.95
C LEU A 73 3.23 -11.16 5.69
N ASN A 74 3.98 -10.65 6.64
CA ASN A 74 4.76 -9.43 6.42
C ASN A 74 6.17 -9.79 5.91
N ALA A 75 6.79 -8.90 5.13
CA ALA A 75 8.16 -9.07 4.65
C ALA A 75 9.19 -9.29 5.77
N SER A 76 8.94 -8.75 6.96
CA SER A 76 9.76 -9.00 8.15
C SER A 76 9.83 -10.50 8.52
N ASP A 77 8.79 -11.27 8.21
CA ASP A 77 8.75 -12.71 8.45
C ASP A 77 9.57 -13.51 7.43
N LEU A 78 9.91 -12.87 6.30
CA LEU A 78 10.67 -13.50 5.21
C LEU A 78 12.20 -13.53 5.44
N ARG A 79 12.68 -12.98 6.54
CA ARG A 79 14.12 -12.87 6.85
C ARG A 79 14.81 -14.21 7.01
N ASN A 80 14.11 -15.22 7.52
CA ASN A 80 14.63 -16.55 7.73
C ASN A 80 14.03 -17.55 6.75
N LYS A 81 14.88 -18.14 5.90
CA LYS A 81 14.50 -19.13 4.89
C LYS A 81 13.79 -20.36 5.48
N GLU A 82 14.27 -20.84 6.64
CA GLU A 82 13.72 -22.04 7.29
C GLU A 82 12.32 -21.74 7.85
N LYS A 83 12.19 -20.61 8.55
CA LYS A 83 10.91 -20.16 9.08
C LYS A 83 9.90 -19.90 7.97
N LEU A 84 10.34 -19.36 6.84
CA LEU A 84 9.48 -19.15 5.67
C LEU A 84 8.94 -20.47 5.13
N LYS A 85 9.78 -21.50 5.02
CA LYS A 85 9.35 -22.84 4.61
C LYS A 85 8.33 -23.44 5.58
N GLU A 86 8.61 -23.36 6.87
CA GLU A 86 7.72 -23.91 7.91
C GLU A 86 6.34 -23.24 7.91
N ILE A 87 6.26 -21.96 7.58
CA ILE A 87 5.00 -21.20 7.60
C ILE A 87 4.28 -21.26 6.25
N LEU A 88 4.98 -20.97 5.14
CA LEU A 88 4.34 -20.86 3.82
C LEU A 88 4.02 -22.21 3.20
N ARG A 89 4.89 -23.21 3.32
CA ARG A 89 4.68 -24.49 2.67
C ARG A 89 3.39 -25.18 3.12
N PRO A 90 3.09 -25.31 4.42
CA PRO A 90 1.81 -25.82 4.88
C PRO A 90 0.63 -24.95 4.41
N ALA A 91 0.78 -23.61 4.43
CA ALA A 91 -0.27 -22.71 3.97
C ALA A 91 -0.61 -22.90 2.48
N MET A 92 0.38 -23.24 1.64
CA MET A 92 0.23 -23.49 0.21
C MET A 92 -0.29 -24.89 -0.12
N GLU A 93 0.02 -25.88 0.71
CA GLU A 93 -0.36 -27.29 0.51
C GLU A 93 -1.72 -27.63 1.14
N GLN A 94 -2.02 -27.04 2.30
CA GLN A 94 -3.27 -27.33 3.03
C GLN A 94 -4.46 -26.60 2.40
N LYS A 95 -5.56 -27.35 2.24
CA LYS A 95 -6.83 -26.76 1.85
C LYS A 95 -7.39 -25.90 2.97
N SER A 96 -8.09 -24.82 2.62
CA SER A 96 -8.82 -24.02 3.60
C SER A 96 -9.82 -24.89 4.35
N LEU A 97 -9.87 -24.76 5.67
CA LEU A 97 -10.80 -25.50 6.51
C LEU A 97 -12.21 -24.89 6.50
N MET A 98 -12.30 -23.58 6.28
CA MET A 98 -13.57 -22.84 6.39
C MET A 98 -14.10 -22.31 5.06
N ARG A 99 -13.23 -22.11 4.05
CA ARG A 99 -13.59 -21.52 2.76
C ARG A 99 -13.03 -22.35 1.62
N LYS A 100 -13.73 -22.35 0.47
CA LYS A 100 -13.30 -23.13 -0.71
C LYS A 100 -12.02 -22.58 -1.35
N ASN A 101 -11.78 -21.28 -1.25
CA ASN A 101 -10.65 -20.58 -1.86
C ASN A 101 -9.70 -20.02 -0.79
N LYS A 102 -8.43 -19.90 -1.14
CA LYS A 102 -7.40 -19.28 -0.30
C LYS A 102 -6.59 -18.31 -1.16
N ILE A 103 -6.18 -17.20 -0.55
CA ILE A 103 -5.27 -16.21 -1.11
C ILE A 103 -4.08 -16.10 -0.16
N ILE A 104 -2.86 -16.17 -0.70
CA ILE A 104 -1.65 -15.90 0.06
C ILE A 104 -1.30 -14.43 -0.16
N PHE A 105 -1.16 -13.70 0.93
CA PHE A 105 -0.88 -12.27 0.90
C PHE A 105 0.47 -12.00 1.57
N ILE A 106 1.36 -11.30 0.86
CA ILE A 106 2.69 -10.93 1.33
C ILE A 106 2.81 -9.42 1.26
N ASP A 107 2.83 -8.78 2.42
CA ASP A 107 2.86 -7.32 2.52
C ASP A 107 4.30 -6.79 2.58
N GLU A 108 4.55 -5.66 1.91
CA GLU A 108 5.79 -4.86 1.96
C GLU A 108 7.07 -5.61 1.57
N VAL A 109 7.06 -6.39 0.49
CA VAL A 109 8.21 -7.21 0.06
C VAL A 109 9.49 -6.40 -0.21
N ASP A 110 9.38 -5.11 -0.47
CA ASP A 110 10.51 -4.18 -0.62
C ASP A 110 11.26 -3.92 0.70
N GLY A 111 10.64 -4.17 1.85
CA GLY A 111 11.26 -4.13 3.18
C GLY A 111 12.26 -5.27 3.46
N ILE A 112 12.38 -6.27 2.57
CA ILE A 112 13.40 -7.34 2.69
C ILE A 112 14.78 -6.73 2.51
N SER A 113 15.69 -6.96 3.47
CA SER A 113 17.06 -6.46 3.38
C SER A 113 17.92 -7.27 2.40
N ASP A 114 19.03 -6.69 1.93
CA ASP A 114 19.98 -7.42 1.06
C ASP A 114 20.66 -8.60 1.78
N ALA A 115 20.72 -8.57 3.11
CA ALA A 115 21.20 -9.68 3.93
C ALA A 115 20.27 -10.90 3.89
N ASP A 116 18.98 -10.69 3.57
CA ASP A 116 17.92 -11.72 3.60
C ASP A 116 17.70 -12.41 2.23
N ARG A 117 18.73 -12.43 1.36
CA ARG A 117 18.65 -13.00 -0.01
C ARG A 117 18.13 -14.43 -0.04
N GLY A 118 18.37 -15.22 0.99
CA GLY A 118 17.86 -16.59 1.10
C GLY A 118 16.35 -16.66 1.17
N GLY A 119 15.70 -15.76 1.88
CA GLY A 119 14.24 -15.69 2.00
C GLY A 119 13.55 -15.35 0.67
N LEU A 120 14.08 -14.38 -0.08
CA LEU A 120 13.52 -14.01 -1.38
C LEU A 120 13.63 -15.15 -2.41
N THR A 121 14.77 -15.85 -2.44
CA THR A 121 14.96 -17.01 -3.32
C THR A 121 13.99 -18.12 -2.98
N GLU A 122 13.76 -18.37 -1.70
CA GLU A 122 12.79 -19.35 -1.23
C GLU A 122 11.36 -18.96 -1.58
N LEU A 123 11.00 -17.68 -1.39
CA LEU A 123 9.69 -17.14 -1.79
C LEU A 123 9.44 -17.37 -3.29
N ILE A 124 10.40 -17.09 -4.15
CA ILE A 124 10.31 -17.32 -5.60
C ILE A 124 10.05 -18.79 -5.90
N SER A 125 10.77 -19.70 -5.22
CA SER A 125 10.56 -21.15 -5.36
C SER A 125 9.14 -21.54 -4.96
N LEU A 126 8.69 -21.07 -3.79
CA LEU A 126 7.35 -21.38 -3.28
C LEU A 126 6.23 -20.84 -4.18
N ILE A 127 6.39 -19.65 -4.76
CA ILE A 127 5.43 -19.11 -5.74
C ILE A 127 5.22 -20.07 -6.92
N GLN A 128 6.29 -20.67 -7.44
CA GLN A 128 6.19 -21.56 -8.58
C GLN A 128 5.40 -22.84 -8.27
N PHE A 129 5.44 -23.30 -7.02
CA PHE A 129 4.73 -24.52 -6.59
C PHE A 129 3.33 -24.24 -6.02
N SER A 130 2.96 -22.99 -5.75
CA SER A 130 1.66 -22.66 -5.17
C SER A 130 0.49 -23.12 -6.01
N ASN A 131 -0.53 -23.65 -5.35
CA ASN A 131 -1.84 -23.96 -5.92
C ASN A 131 -2.83 -22.79 -5.77
N TYR A 132 -2.47 -21.78 -5.00
CA TYR A 132 -3.29 -20.62 -4.67
C TYR A 132 -2.72 -19.34 -5.29
N PRO A 133 -3.57 -18.36 -5.63
CA PRO A 133 -3.09 -17.08 -6.09
C PRO A 133 -2.36 -16.34 -4.97
N ILE A 134 -1.27 -15.67 -5.33
CA ILE A 134 -0.43 -14.93 -4.39
C ILE A 134 -0.53 -13.45 -4.72
N ILE A 135 -0.86 -12.62 -3.74
CA ILE A 135 -0.84 -11.17 -3.82
C ILE A 135 0.38 -10.68 -3.04
N ILE A 136 1.17 -9.84 -3.65
CA ILE A 136 2.36 -9.23 -3.04
C ILE A 136 2.20 -7.73 -3.11
N THR A 137 2.56 -7.01 -2.04
CA THR A 137 2.63 -5.55 -2.09
C THR A 137 4.05 -5.05 -1.98
N ALA A 138 4.29 -3.88 -2.59
CA ALA A 138 5.53 -3.14 -2.47
C ALA A 138 5.30 -1.66 -2.68
N ASN A 139 6.09 -0.79 -2.07
CA ASN A 139 6.11 0.62 -2.41
C ASN A 139 6.97 0.84 -3.66
N ASP A 140 8.18 0.27 -3.68
CA ASP A 140 9.07 0.27 -4.83
C ASP A 140 9.51 -1.15 -5.21
N ILE A 141 9.27 -1.52 -6.47
CA ILE A 141 9.63 -2.83 -7.01
C ILE A 141 10.88 -2.78 -7.90
N TRP A 142 11.44 -1.59 -8.17
CA TRP A 142 12.48 -1.43 -9.19
C TRP A 142 13.88 -1.76 -8.68
N SER A 143 14.06 -1.98 -7.40
CA SER A 143 15.32 -2.44 -6.83
C SER A 143 15.84 -3.71 -7.52
N LYS A 144 17.16 -3.84 -7.66
CA LYS A 144 17.81 -5.00 -8.30
C LYS A 144 17.43 -6.32 -7.62
N LYS A 145 17.28 -6.33 -6.29
CA LYS A 145 16.91 -7.51 -5.49
C LYS A 145 15.59 -8.12 -5.92
N LEU A 146 14.60 -7.32 -6.31
CA LEU A 146 13.26 -7.78 -6.69
C LEU A 146 13.13 -8.16 -8.18
N SER A 147 14.22 -8.10 -8.97
CA SER A 147 14.17 -8.36 -10.42
C SER A 147 13.65 -9.76 -10.77
N SER A 148 14.04 -10.77 -10.02
CA SER A 148 13.57 -12.15 -10.24
C SER A 148 12.09 -12.32 -9.88
N LEU A 149 11.62 -11.66 -8.82
CA LEU A 149 10.22 -11.67 -8.41
C LEU A 149 9.33 -10.98 -9.46
N ARG A 150 9.78 -9.84 -10.03
CA ARG A 150 9.08 -9.16 -11.13
C ARG A 150 8.86 -10.05 -12.36
N LYS A 151 9.85 -10.88 -12.72
CA LYS A 151 9.76 -11.75 -13.90
C LYS A 151 8.65 -12.80 -13.77
N ILE A 152 8.43 -13.32 -12.58
CA ILE A 152 7.45 -14.39 -12.33
C ILE A 152 6.07 -13.89 -11.90
N SER A 153 5.93 -12.58 -11.64
CA SER A 153 4.70 -11.96 -11.14
C SER A 153 4.06 -11.03 -12.18
N GLU A 154 2.75 -10.89 -12.14
CA GLU A 154 2.05 -9.82 -12.87
C GLU A 154 2.18 -8.51 -12.10
N LEU A 155 2.50 -7.41 -12.80
CA LEU A 155 2.75 -6.11 -12.18
C LEU A 155 1.54 -5.21 -12.35
N ILE A 156 0.98 -4.74 -11.24
CA ILE A 156 -0.18 -3.85 -11.22
C ILE A 156 0.16 -2.62 -10.39
N GLN A 157 0.26 -1.49 -11.07
CA GLN A 157 0.54 -0.22 -10.43
C GLN A 157 -0.73 0.40 -9.84
N LEU A 158 -0.64 0.81 -8.57
CA LEU A 158 -1.58 1.72 -7.93
C LEU A 158 -1.03 3.14 -8.01
N LYS A 159 -1.89 4.08 -8.38
CA LYS A 159 -1.53 5.50 -8.50
C LYS A 159 -1.92 6.26 -7.24
N GLU A 160 -1.30 7.40 -7.05
CA GLU A 160 -1.72 8.36 -6.03
C GLU A 160 -3.19 8.71 -6.24
N VAL A 161 -3.94 8.77 -5.13
CA VAL A 161 -5.36 9.14 -5.18
C VAL A 161 -5.45 10.65 -5.23
N ASN A 162 -6.26 11.18 -6.15
CA ASN A 162 -6.41 12.62 -6.27
C ASN A 162 -7.13 13.23 -5.05
N TYR A 163 -6.87 14.50 -4.78
CA TYR A 163 -7.38 15.19 -3.59
C TYR A 163 -8.91 15.20 -3.51
N SER A 164 -9.61 15.30 -4.65
CA SER A 164 -11.08 15.29 -4.67
C SER A 164 -11.65 13.95 -4.22
N THR A 165 -11.05 12.85 -4.67
CA THR A 165 -11.43 11.50 -4.24
C THR A 165 -11.13 11.30 -2.74
N ILE A 166 -10.00 11.79 -2.24
CA ILE A 166 -9.66 11.72 -0.81
C ILE A 166 -10.68 12.50 0.01
N ARG A 167 -11.03 13.71 -0.41
CA ARG A 167 -12.08 14.52 0.24
C ARG A 167 -13.41 13.77 0.29
N ASP A 168 -13.82 13.15 -0.80
CA ASP A 168 -15.09 12.42 -0.87
C ASP A 168 -15.09 11.17 0.03
N ILE A 169 -13.94 10.48 0.17
CA ILE A 169 -13.73 9.40 1.14
C ILE A 169 -13.90 9.93 2.56
N MET A 170 -13.27 11.05 2.90
CA MET A 170 -13.37 11.67 4.22
C MET A 170 -14.81 12.09 4.55
N ILE A 171 -15.54 12.68 3.60
CA ILE A 171 -16.96 13.02 3.76
C ILE A 171 -17.79 11.77 4.03
N SER A 172 -17.53 10.69 3.31
CA SER A 172 -18.22 9.41 3.54
C SER A 172 -17.98 8.85 4.95
N ILE A 173 -16.74 8.97 5.45
CA ILE A 173 -16.39 8.55 6.82
C ILE A 173 -17.10 9.42 7.85
N LEU A 174 -17.06 10.75 7.69
CA LEU A 174 -17.73 11.69 8.61
C LEU A 174 -19.24 11.43 8.70
N LYS A 175 -19.89 11.14 7.57
CA LYS A 175 -21.31 10.74 7.55
C LYS A 175 -21.56 9.48 8.38
N LYS A 176 -20.70 8.46 8.30
CA LYS A 176 -20.81 7.22 9.07
C LYS A 176 -20.55 7.43 10.57
N GLU A 177 -19.73 8.42 10.92
CA GLU A 177 -19.43 8.78 12.31
C GLU A 177 -20.40 9.82 12.89
N ASN A 178 -21.34 10.34 12.09
CA ASN A 178 -22.24 11.44 12.46
C ASN A 178 -21.50 12.70 12.94
N LEU A 179 -20.37 13.01 12.29
CA LEU A 179 -19.52 14.15 12.60
C LEU A 179 -19.52 15.15 11.44
N PHE A 180 -19.25 16.42 11.79
CA PHE A 180 -19.09 17.50 10.82
C PHE A 180 -17.72 18.13 10.97
N VAL A 181 -17.04 18.33 9.85
CA VAL A 181 -15.79 19.10 9.74
C VAL A 181 -15.94 20.08 8.58
N ASN A 182 -15.43 21.29 8.73
CA ASN A 182 -15.50 22.33 7.71
C ASN A 182 -14.85 21.85 6.40
N ASN A 183 -15.49 22.16 5.26
CA ASN A 183 -14.99 21.73 3.95
C ASN A 183 -13.59 22.26 3.62
N ASN A 184 -13.23 23.46 4.08
CA ASN A 184 -11.88 24.02 3.89
C ASN A 184 -10.83 23.13 4.56
N ILE A 185 -11.10 22.65 5.78
CA ILE A 185 -10.21 21.73 6.51
C ILE A 185 -10.06 20.41 5.74
N LEU A 186 -11.16 19.88 5.19
CA LEU A 186 -11.11 18.65 4.39
C LEU A 186 -10.26 18.82 3.12
N VAL A 187 -10.37 19.97 2.46
CA VAL A 187 -9.54 20.29 1.30
C VAL A 187 -8.06 20.39 1.69
N ASP A 188 -7.76 21.04 2.82
CA ASP A 188 -6.38 21.15 3.32
C ASP A 188 -5.78 19.80 3.64
N ILE A 189 -6.50 18.91 4.35
CA ILE A 189 -6.05 17.55 4.64
C ILE A 189 -5.81 16.79 3.35
N ALA A 190 -6.77 16.82 2.42
CA ALA A 190 -6.68 16.09 1.16
C ALA A 190 -5.49 16.55 0.30
N THR A 191 -5.20 17.86 0.30
CA THR A 191 -4.07 18.42 -0.43
C THR A 191 -2.74 18.05 0.21
N LYS A 192 -2.64 18.17 1.53
CA LYS A 192 -1.41 17.86 2.29
C LYS A 192 -1.08 16.36 2.34
N SER A 193 -2.08 15.50 2.22
CA SER A 193 -1.86 14.05 2.17
C SER A 193 -1.14 13.57 0.92
N LYS A 194 -1.05 14.39 -0.15
CA LYS A 194 -0.31 14.08 -1.40
C LYS A 194 -0.65 12.68 -1.96
N GLY A 195 -1.93 12.31 -1.96
CA GLY A 195 -2.40 11.04 -2.49
C GLY A 195 -2.40 9.86 -1.50
N ASP A 196 -1.93 10.07 -0.26
CA ASP A 196 -1.96 9.07 0.82
C ASP A 196 -3.30 9.12 1.58
N VAL A 197 -4.20 8.20 1.24
CA VAL A 197 -5.54 8.09 1.85
C VAL A 197 -5.44 7.74 3.34
N SER A 198 -4.48 6.88 3.72
CA SER A 198 -4.31 6.45 5.11
C SER A 198 -3.89 7.62 5.99
N ALA A 199 -3.00 8.45 5.46
CA ALA A 199 -2.58 9.68 6.09
C ALA A 199 -3.76 10.64 6.30
N ALA A 200 -4.56 10.86 5.24
CA ALA A 200 -5.73 11.74 5.32
C ALA A 200 -6.76 11.27 6.36
N ILE A 201 -7.02 9.96 6.44
CA ILE A 201 -7.96 9.40 7.43
C ILE A 201 -7.45 9.59 8.86
N ASN A 202 -6.15 9.42 9.11
CA ASN A 202 -5.55 9.63 10.43
C ASN A 202 -5.65 11.10 10.86
N ASP A 203 -5.34 12.02 9.94
CA ASP A 203 -5.44 13.45 10.20
C ASP A 203 -6.89 13.84 10.47
N LEU A 204 -7.84 13.33 9.68
CA LEU A 204 -9.26 13.52 9.89
C LEU A 204 -9.71 13.03 11.28
N GLN A 205 -9.29 11.82 11.68
CA GLN A 205 -9.61 11.27 13.00
C GLN A 205 -9.04 12.13 14.12
N THR A 206 -7.84 12.68 13.95
CA THR A 206 -7.21 13.55 14.92
C THR A 206 -7.99 14.84 15.08
N ILE A 207 -8.35 15.48 13.97
CA ILE A 207 -9.12 16.74 13.97
C ILE A 207 -10.51 16.56 14.56
N SER A 208 -11.16 15.46 14.23
CA SER A 208 -12.51 15.18 14.73
C SER A 208 -12.60 15.11 16.27
N LYS A 209 -11.46 14.95 16.96
CA LYS A 209 -11.35 14.91 18.43
C LYS A 209 -11.03 16.28 19.04
N ILE A 210 -10.64 17.26 18.23
CA ILE A 210 -10.27 18.60 18.69
C ILE A 210 -11.54 19.44 18.78
N LYS A 211 -11.76 20.10 19.94
CA LYS A 211 -12.95 20.91 20.18
C LYS A 211 -13.03 22.17 19.30
N ASP A 212 -11.87 22.68 18.84
CA ASP A 212 -11.78 23.82 17.93
C ASP A 212 -10.78 23.55 16.80
N PRO A 213 -11.24 22.96 15.68
CA PRO A 213 -10.38 22.58 14.55
C PRO A 213 -9.77 23.79 13.81
N SER A 214 -10.29 25.00 14.00
CA SER A 214 -9.84 26.19 13.26
C SER A 214 -8.43 26.64 13.62
N THR A 215 -7.91 26.21 14.78
CA THR A 215 -6.56 26.56 15.29
C THR A 215 -5.50 25.53 14.97
N THR A 216 -5.84 24.43 14.32
CA THR A 216 -4.91 23.33 14.07
C THR A 216 -4.09 23.60 12.81
N ILE A 217 -2.80 23.89 13.00
CA ILE A 217 -1.82 23.98 11.90
C ILE A 217 -1.36 22.56 11.58
N PHE A 218 -1.62 22.12 10.35
CA PHE A 218 -1.11 20.84 9.86
C PHE A 218 0.29 21.01 9.32
N ASP A 219 1.27 20.31 9.90
CA ASP A 219 2.58 20.22 9.30
C ASP A 219 2.49 19.46 7.96
N GLU A 220 3.11 20.01 6.93
CA GLU A 220 3.32 19.28 5.69
C GLU A 220 4.14 18.03 6.00
N ARG A 221 3.60 16.86 5.70
CA ARG A 221 4.36 15.62 5.85
C ARG A 221 5.57 15.69 4.94
N ASN A 222 6.75 15.55 5.55
CA ASN A 222 8.03 15.44 4.86
C ASN A 222 8.04 14.19 3.94
N LYS A 223 7.48 14.32 2.74
CA LYS A 223 8.09 13.70 1.57
C LYS A 223 9.29 14.59 1.29
N GLU A 224 10.45 14.03 1.11
CA GLU A 224 11.74 14.70 0.86
C GLU A 224 11.55 16.12 0.31
N PRO A 225 12.03 17.14 0.98
CA PRO A 225 11.74 18.51 0.61
C PRO A 225 12.15 18.69 -0.84
N ASP A 226 11.18 19.02 -1.71
CA ASP A 226 11.43 19.27 -3.12
C ASP A 226 12.56 20.31 -3.24
N ILE A 227 13.69 19.91 -3.82
CA ILE A 227 14.88 20.74 -4.07
C ILE A 227 14.48 22.12 -4.59
N PHE A 228 13.45 22.19 -5.46
CA PHE A 228 12.95 23.46 -6.00
C PHE A 228 12.28 24.36 -4.95
N SER A 229 11.59 23.80 -3.97
CA SER A 229 10.99 24.61 -2.89
C SER A 229 12.04 25.14 -1.93
N ILE A 230 13.12 24.40 -1.67
CA ILE A 230 14.27 24.86 -0.88
C ILE A 230 15.04 25.94 -1.64
N LEU A 231 15.34 25.72 -2.91
CA LEU A 231 16.00 26.71 -3.77
C LEU A 231 15.16 28.00 -3.88
N LYS A 232 13.84 27.89 -4.02
CA LYS A 232 12.94 29.05 -4.09
C LYS A 232 12.94 29.86 -2.80
N LYS A 233 13.01 29.21 -1.61
CA LYS A 233 13.17 29.90 -0.32
C LYS A 233 14.54 30.57 -0.20
N LEU A 234 15.61 29.89 -0.63
CA LEU A 234 16.98 30.43 -0.63
C LEU A 234 17.17 31.66 -1.51
N PHE A 235 16.55 31.67 -2.69
CA PHE A 235 16.70 32.77 -3.65
C PHE A 235 15.71 33.93 -3.41
N LYS A 236 14.62 33.71 -2.64
CA LYS A 236 13.66 34.77 -2.33
C LYS A 236 13.86 35.44 -0.96
N ASP A 237 14.36 34.71 0.01
CA ASP A 237 14.51 35.19 1.38
C ASP A 237 16.00 35.33 1.73
N LYS A 238 16.34 36.30 2.57
CA LYS A 238 17.70 36.42 3.11
C LYS A 238 18.03 35.13 3.88
N PRO A 239 19.22 34.52 3.64
CA PRO A 239 19.59 33.24 4.27
C PRO A 239 19.58 33.39 5.80
N THR A 240 18.75 32.61 6.46
CA THR A 240 18.71 32.49 7.92
C THR A 240 19.33 31.16 8.33
N ASN A 241 19.73 31.02 9.62
CA ASN A 241 20.27 29.75 10.13
C ASN A 241 19.30 28.55 9.98
N GLU A 242 18.00 28.78 9.84
CA GLU A 242 17.01 27.74 9.55
C GLU A 242 17.07 27.27 8.11
N THR A 243 17.36 28.16 7.15
CA THR A 243 17.54 27.80 5.72
C THR A 243 18.78 26.95 5.50
N LEU A 244 19.83 27.12 6.28
CA LEU A 244 21.06 26.29 6.23
C LEU A 244 20.79 24.86 6.74
N ARG A 245 20.01 24.72 7.81
CA ARG A 245 19.60 23.41 8.35
C ARG A 245 18.73 22.59 7.39
N LEU A 246 18.01 23.24 6.48
CA LEU A 246 17.25 22.54 5.44
C LEU A 246 18.14 21.85 4.39
N PHE A 247 19.39 22.35 4.21
CA PHE A 247 20.38 21.67 3.35
C PHE A 247 20.93 20.39 3.97
N ASP A 248 21.10 20.35 5.28
CA ASP A 248 21.59 19.16 5.99
C ASP A 248 20.60 17.99 5.93
N SER A 249 19.33 18.29 5.63
CA SER A 249 18.27 17.27 5.45
C SER A 249 18.17 16.70 4.03
N LEU A 250 18.93 17.25 3.08
CA LEU A 250 19.01 16.74 1.73
C LEU A 250 20.10 15.65 1.67
N ASN A 251 19.69 14.38 1.65
CA ASN A 251 20.58 13.24 1.37
C ASN A 251 21.07 13.29 -0.09
N MET A 252 21.95 14.24 -0.42
CA MET A 252 22.63 14.22 -1.71
C MET A 252 23.98 13.51 -1.56
N PRO A 253 24.27 12.47 -2.37
CA PRO A 253 25.62 11.98 -2.48
C PRO A 253 26.46 13.12 -3.08
N ILE A 254 27.47 13.54 -2.36
CA ILE A 254 28.51 14.43 -2.87
C ILE A 254 29.46 13.51 -3.65
N ASP A 255 29.39 13.54 -4.98
CA ASP A 255 30.43 13.01 -5.87
C ASP A 255 31.55 14.03 -6.00
#